data_5cd2fade977d9ad32b4e00b31dd3c643
#
_entry.id   5cd2fade977d9ad32b4e00b31dd3c643
#
_cell.length_a   1.000
_cell.length_b   1.000
_cell.length_c   1.000
_cell.angle_alpha   90.00
_cell.angle_beta   90.00
_cell.angle_gamma   90.00
#
_symmetry.space_group_name_H-M   'P 1'
#
loop_
_entity.id
_entity.type
_entity.pdbx_description
1 polymer ?
#
loop_
_entity_poly.entity_id
_entity_poly.type
_entity_poly.pdbx_seq_one_letter_code
_entity_poly.pdbx_strand_id
1 'polypeptide(L)'
;MGIFSKISGALGISREMTLDEFMTASDAEDVDAMHKAASMYVKPIALQADGDVKLVEEELSNHNIVLLNISPMARNPAKLKTAVDGLRRFSQNLNGDMARIDEDKILLVPADIKIVKRRKE
;
A
#
# COMPACT_ATOMS: atom_id res chain seq x y z
N MET A 1 -18.92 20.71 11.47
CA MET A 1 -18.72 20.45 11.63
C MET A 1 -18.60 20.12 11.57
N GLY A 2 -18.37 20.05 11.30
CA GLY A 2 -18.09 19.69 11.21
C GLY A 2 -17.49 19.57 11.12
N ILE A 3 -17.03 19.49 10.75
CA ILE A 3 -16.39 19.44 10.66
C ILE A 3 -16.10 19.96 10.58
N PHE A 4 -16.02 20.07 10.24
CA PHE A 4 -15.58 20.43 10.26
C PHE A 4 -15.71 21.03 10.72
N SER A 5 -16.10 21.38 10.86
CA SER A 5 -16.06 21.71 11.45
C SER A 5 -15.84 21.78 11.87
N LYS A 6 -15.59 21.74 11.80
CA LYS A 6 -15.08 21.65 12.25
C LYS A 6 -14.50 21.70 11.94
N ILE A 7 -14.26 22.12 11.41
CA ILE A 7 -13.59 22.27 11.19
C ILE A 7 -13.42 22.95 11.44
N SER A 8 -13.46 23.45 11.67
CA SER A 8 -13.38 23.98 11.92
C SER A 8 -13.39 24.37 12.13
N GLY A 9 -13.44 24.77 12.26
CA GLY A 9 -13.52 24.90 12.40
C GLY A 9 -13.52 25.05 12.17
N ALA A 10 -13.44 25.12 11.97
CA ALA A 10 -13.37 24.98 11.64
C ALA A 10 -13.20 24.99 11.15
N LEU A 11 -12.97 25.12 10.79
CA LEU A 11 -12.65 24.96 10.39
C LEU A 11 -12.38 25.10 10.41
N GLY A 12 -12.45 25.46 10.58
CA GLY A 12 -12.12 25.41 10.55
C GLY A 12 -11.62 25.45 10.59
N ILE A 13 -11.24 25.80 10.40
CA ILE A 13 -10.54 25.58 10.59
C ILE A 13 -10.06 25.72 10.78
N SER A 14 -10.66 26.67 10.59
CA SER A 14 -9.53 26.78 10.84
C SER A 14 -8.65 25.88 11.55
N ARG A 15 -8.88 25.00 12.04
CA ARG A 15 -8.01 24.06 12.64
C ARG A 15 -7.12 23.39 11.61
N GLU A 16 -5.89 23.23 11.95
CA GLU A 16 -4.98 22.54 11.05
C GLU A 16 -5.06 21.05 11.20
N MET A 17 -4.95 20.36 10.10
CA MET A 17 -4.96 18.91 10.11
C MET A 17 -3.64 18.41 9.55
N THR A 18 -3.11 17.37 10.16
CA THR A 18 -1.99 16.68 9.57
C THR A 18 -2.48 15.94 8.33
N LEU A 19 -1.54 15.54 7.50
CA LEU A 19 -1.91 14.77 6.34
C LEU A 19 -2.63 13.49 6.73
N ASP A 20 -2.15 12.83 7.77
CA ASP A 20 -2.79 11.60 8.21
C ASP A 20 -4.21 11.84 8.66
N GLU A 21 -4.43 12.92 9.40
CA GLU A 21 -5.77 13.24 9.83
C GLU A 21 -6.68 13.52 8.65
N PHE A 22 -6.16 14.25 7.69
CA PHE A 22 -6.94 14.55 6.52
C PHE A 22 -7.31 13.28 5.77
N MET A 23 -6.35 12.40 5.59
CA MET A 23 -6.60 11.16 4.88
C MET A 23 -7.63 10.31 5.60
N THR A 24 -7.57 10.29 6.92
CA THR A 24 -8.52 9.51 7.70
C THR A 24 -9.89 10.15 7.71
N ALA A 25 -9.92 11.47 7.89
CA ALA A 25 -11.19 12.17 8.03
C ALA A 25 -12.00 12.17 6.76
N SER A 26 -11.34 12.17 5.62
CA SER A 26 -12.07 12.20 4.36
C SER A 26 -12.31 10.82 3.84
N ASP A 27 -12.07 9.83 4.68
CA ASP A 27 -11.97 8.51 4.19
C ASP A 27 -13.14 8.08 3.39
N ALA A 28 -14.12 7.52 3.95
CA ALA A 28 -15.08 6.79 3.16
C ALA A 28 -15.80 7.67 2.17
N GLU A 29 -16.20 8.84 2.59
CA GLU A 29 -17.07 9.62 1.75
C GLU A 29 -16.34 10.54 0.83
N ASP A 30 -15.43 11.29 1.41
CA ASP A 30 -14.74 12.29 0.60
C ASP A 30 -13.78 11.64 -0.37
N VAL A 31 -13.10 10.59 0.08
CA VAL A 31 -12.18 9.90 -0.81
C VAL A 31 -12.94 9.28 -1.97
N ASP A 32 -14.07 8.66 -1.69
CA ASP A 32 -14.87 8.08 -2.76
C ASP A 32 -15.34 9.14 -3.72
N ALA A 33 -15.77 10.27 -3.22
CA ALA A 33 -16.22 11.33 -4.09
C ALA A 33 -15.11 11.82 -4.98
N MET A 34 -13.90 11.86 -4.46
CA MET A 34 -12.77 12.40 -5.20
C MET A 34 -12.08 11.36 -6.06
N HIS A 35 -12.12 10.10 -5.65
CA HIS A 35 -11.33 9.07 -6.30
C HIS A 35 -12.13 7.90 -6.83
N LYS A 36 -13.44 8.04 -6.90
CA LYS A 36 -14.24 6.89 -7.27
C LYS A 36 -13.99 6.41 -8.68
N ALA A 37 -13.36 7.24 -9.50
CA ALA A 37 -13.04 6.81 -10.84
C ALA A 37 -11.72 6.10 -10.96
N ALA A 38 -11.02 5.92 -9.86
CA ALA A 38 -9.72 5.25 -9.92
C ALA A 38 -9.89 3.82 -10.38
N SER A 39 -9.04 3.40 -11.30
CA SER A 39 -9.08 2.03 -11.79
C SER A 39 -8.24 1.10 -10.93
N MET A 40 -7.35 1.64 -10.11
CA MET A 40 -6.58 0.82 -9.19
C MET A 40 -6.00 1.71 -8.11
N TYR A 41 -5.56 1.09 -7.04
CA TYR A 41 -5.03 1.81 -5.91
C TYR A 41 -3.64 1.33 -5.58
N VAL A 42 -2.88 2.18 -4.93
CA VAL A 42 -1.60 1.80 -4.35
C VAL A 42 -1.85 1.60 -2.86
N LYS A 43 -1.57 0.41 -2.36
CA LYS A 43 -1.87 0.04 -0.99
C LYS A 43 -0.59 -0.17 -0.21
N PRO A 44 -0.26 0.70 0.73
CA PRO A 44 0.89 0.44 1.61
C PRO A 44 0.51 -0.60 2.66
N ILE A 45 1.34 -1.61 2.80
CA ILE A 45 1.11 -2.69 3.75
C ILE A 45 2.41 -2.96 4.48
N ALA A 46 2.32 -3.17 5.79
CA ALA A 46 3.48 -3.57 6.59
C ALA A 46 3.43 -5.07 6.80
N LEU A 47 4.55 -5.73 6.52
CA LEU A 47 4.63 -7.18 6.65
C LEU A 47 5.05 -7.51 8.08
N GLN A 48 4.09 -7.82 8.92
CA GLN A 48 4.34 -8.08 10.33
C GLN A 48 4.13 -9.54 10.69
N ALA A 49 3.23 -10.20 10.02
CA ALA A 49 2.87 -11.57 10.33
C ALA A 49 2.44 -12.30 9.07
N ASP A 50 2.25 -13.59 9.22
CA ASP A 50 1.90 -14.42 8.07
C ASP A 50 0.59 -13.98 7.40
N GLY A 51 -0.34 -13.48 8.19
CA GLY A 51 -1.60 -13.02 7.61
C GLY A 51 -1.44 -11.87 6.65
N ASP A 52 -0.38 -11.10 6.80
CA ASP A 52 -0.16 -9.98 5.91
C ASP A 52 0.23 -10.43 4.50
N VAL A 53 0.82 -11.62 4.38
CA VAL A 53 1.12 -12.17 3.08
C VAL A 53 -0.17 -12.38 2.30
N LYS A 54 -1.18 -12.93 2.97
CA LYS A 54 -2.47 -13.13 2.31
C LYS A 54 -3.13 -11.83 1.93
N LEU A 55 -2.97 -10.83 2.77
CA LEU A 55 -3.52 -9.52 2.45
C LEU A 55 -2.89 -8.96 1.19
N VAL A 56 -1.58 -9.09 1.06
CA VAL A 56 -0.89 -8.65 -0.16
C VAL A 56 -1.43 -9.41 -1.36
N GLU A 57 -1.57 -10.72 -1.22
CA GLU A 57 -2.07 -11.54 -2.32
C GLU A 57 -3.48 -11.11 -2.75
N GLU A 58 -4.31 -10.80 -1.76
CA GLU A 58 -5.66 -10.34 -2.06
C GLU A 58 -5.65 -9.03 -2.83
N GLU A 59 -4.81 -8.12 -2.40
CA GLU A 59 -4.77 -6.83 -3.08
C GLU A 59 -4.27 -6.96 -4.51
N LEU A 60 -3.28 -7.81 -4.71
CA LEU A 60 -2.79 -8.05 -6.05
C LEU A 60 -3.86 -8.72 -6.92
N SER A 61 -4.63 -9.62 -6.33
CA SER A 61 -5.71 -10.28 -7.05
C SER A 61 -6.82 -9.30 -7.39
N ASN A 62 -6.98 -8.27 -6.59
CA ASN A 62 -7.96 -7.22 -6.86
C ASN A 62 -7.41 -6.14 -7.77
N HIS A 63 -6.25 -6.41 -8.35
CA HIS A 63 -5.65 -5.52 -9.35
C HIS A 63 -5.17 -4.21 -8.74
N ASN A 64 -4.66 -4.28 -7.53
CA ASN A 64 -4.07 -3.12 -6.87
C ASN A 64 -2.57 -3.29 -6.74
N ILE A 65 -1.88 -2.17 -6.61
CA ILE A 65 -0.43 -2.14 -6.43
C ILE A 65 -0.15 -2.13 -4.94
N VAL A 66 0.83 -2.90 -4.49
CA VAL A 66 1.17 -2.96 -3.07
C VAL A 66 2.58 -2.41 -2.87
N LEU A 67 2.70 -1.50 -1.93
CA LEU A 67 4.00 -1.04 -1.46
C LEU A 67 4.22 -1.68 -0.10
N LEU A 68 5.08 -2.68 -0.07
CA LEU A 68 5.25 -3.53 1.10
C LEU A 68 6.44 -3.08 1.92
N ASN A 69 6.19 -2.80 3.19
CA ASN A 69 7.26 -2.47 4.13
C ASN A 69 7.64 -3.76 4.87
N ILE A 70 8.87 -4.21 4.68
CA ILE A 70 9.31 -5.47 5.26
C ILE A 70 10.10 -5.30 6.57
N SER A 71 10.31 -4.07 7.01
CA SER A 71 11.13 -3.85 8.18
C SER A 71 10.58 -4.51 9.45
N PRO A 72 9.26 -4.61 9.65
CA PRO A 72 8.81 -5.27 10.88
C PRO A 72 9.22 -6.73 10.98
N MET A 73 9.45 -7.40 9.86
CA MET A 73 9.84 -8.81 9.88
C MET A 73 11.33 -9.01 9.72
N ALA A 74 12.09 -7.92 9.69
CA ALA A 74 13.53 -8.02 9.44
C ALA A 74 14.28 -8.76 10.55
N ARG A 75 13.71 -8.81 11.73
CA ARG A 75 14.35 -9.52 12.85
C ARG A 75 14.36 -11.02 12.67
N ASN A 76 13.53 -11.52 11.79
CA ASN A 76 13.44 -12.96 11.57
C ASN A 76 13.71 -13.21 10.10
N PRO A 77 15.00 -13.27 9.71
CA PRO A 77 15.33 -13.38 8.29
C PRO A 77 14.79 -14.62 7.62
N ALA A 78 14.72 -15.73 8.35
CA ALA A 78 14.20 -16.96 7.73
C ALA A 78 12.73 -16.82 7.39
N LYS A 79 11.97 -16.23 8.30
CA LYS A 79 10.55 -16.02 8.05
C LYS A 79 10.33 -14.99 6.96
N LEU A 80 11.13 -13.95 6.96
CA LEU A 80 11.05 -12.94 5.93
C LEU A 80 11.33 -13.55 4.55
N LYS A 81 12.36 -14.38 4.48
CA LYS A 81 12.70 -15.00 3.20
C LYS A 81 11.56 -15.88 2.71
N THR A 82 10.96 -16.65 3.60
CA THR A 82 9.84 -17.49 3.21
C THR A 82 8.68 -16.66 2.69
N ALA A 83 8.36 -15.58 3.37
CA ALA A 83 7.27 -14.71 2.97
C ALA A 83 7.54 -14.09 1.60
N VAL A 84 8.76 -13.57 1.42
CA VAL A 84 9.12 -12.91 0.17
C VAL A 84 9.15 -13.90 -0.97
N ASP A 85 9.67 -15.10 -0.74
CA ASP A 85 9.69 -16.11 -1.78
C ASP A 85 8.28 -16.51 -2.19
N GLY A 86 7.38 -16.61 -1.22
CA GLY A 86 6.00 -16.92 -1.50
C GLY A 86 5.35 -15.84 -2.34
N LEU A 87 5.60 -14.59 -2.01
CA LEU A 87 5.05 -13.49 -2.77
C LEU A 87 5.63 -13.43 -4.18
N ARG A 88 6.91 -13.79 -4.32
CA ARG A 88 7.50 -13.83 -5.65
C ARG A 88 6.81 -14.86 -6.52
N ARG A 89 6.59 -16.05 -5.97
CA ARG A 89 5.89 -17.09 -6.73
C ARG A 89 4.48 -16.66 -7.07
N PHE A 90 3.80 -16.06 -6.12
CA PHE A 90 2.44 -15.59 -6.36
C PHE A 90 2.42 -14.56 -7.49
N SER A 91 3.35 -13.63 -7.45
CA SER A 91 3.43 -12.59 -8.48
C SER A 91 3.70 -13.19 -9.85
N GLN A 92 4.58 -14.18 -9.91
CA GLN A 92 4.88 -14.83 -11.18
C GLN A 92 3.67 -15.56 -11.72
N ASN A 93 2.95 -16.25 -10.85
CA ASN A 93 1.75 -16.98 -11.29
C ASN A 93 0.65 -16.05 -11.73
N LEU A 94 0.60 -14.87 -11.13
CA LEU A 94 -0.41 -13.88 -11.48
C LEU A 94 -0.04 -13.08 -12.72
N ASN A 95 1.19 -13.23 -13.19
CA ASN A 95 1.73 -12.42 -14.27
C ASN A 95 1.88 -10.96 -13.87
N GLY A 96 2.17 -10.74 -12.60
CA GLY A 96 2.51 -9.42 -12.11
C GLY A 96 4.00 -9.21 -12.11
N ASP A 97 4.47 -8.39 -11.18
CA ASP A 97 5.89 -8.15 -11.08
C ASP A 97 6.22 -7.74 -9.66
N MET A 98 7.48 -7.74 -9.32
CA MET A 98 7.93 -7.46 -7.96
C MET A 98 9.33 -6.91 -8.02
N ALA A 99 9.59 -5.84 -7.29
CA ALA A 99 10.91 -5.23 -7.26
C ALA A 99 11.19 -4.63 -5.90
N ARG A 100 12.41 -4.79 -5.44
CA ARG A 100 12.83 -4.16 -4.19
C ARG A 100 13.29 -2.74 -4.52
N ILE A 101 12.67 -1.76 -3.87
CA ILE A 101 12.97 -0.38 -4.18
C ILE A 101 13.88 0.28 -3.17
N ASP A 102 13.98 -0.27 -1.96
CA ASP A 102 15.02 0.11 -1.01
C ASP A 102 15.16 -1.01 0.00
N GLU A 103 15.90 -0.75 1.07
CA GLU A 103 16.19 -1.81 2.04
C GLU A 103 14.94 -2.37 2.67
N ASP A 104 13.94 -1.53 2.86
CA ASP A 104 12.75 -1.90 3.61
C ASP A 104 11.51 -2.04 2.75
N LYS A 105 11.58 -1.75 1.49
CA LYS A 105 10.37 -1.66 0.68
C LYS A 105 10.44 -2.51 -0.55
N ILE A 106 9.35 -3.19 -0.82
CA ILE A 106 9.19 -3.98 -2.05
C ILE A 106 7.93 -3.49 -2.72
N LEU A 107 8.03 -3.28 -4.02
CA LEU A 107 6.89 -2.88 -4.83
C LEU A 107 6.36 -4.11 -5.54
N LEU A 108 5.06 -4.35 -5.42
CA LEU A 108 4.42 -5.47 -6.11
C LEU A 108 3.29 -4.90 -6.96
N VAL A 109 3.19 -5.39 -8.17
CA VAL A 109 2.16 -4.93 -9.09
C VAL A 109 1.36 -6.11 -9.60
N PRO A 110 0.08 -5.86 -9.92
CA PRO A 110 -0.81 -6.95 -10.33
C PRO A 110 -0.59 -7.36 -11.77
N ALA A 111 -1.48 -8.23 -12.24
CA ALA A 111 -1.36 -8.81 -13.57
C ALA A 111 -1.23 -7.74 -14.64
N ASP A 112 -0.36 -8.02 -15.60
CA ASP A 112 -0.18 -7.19 -16.79
C ASP A 112 0.47 -5.84 -16.54
N ILE A 113 0.98 -5.62 -15.33
CA ILE A 113 1.75 -4.44 -15.02
C ILE A 113 3.18 -4.89 -14.74
N LYS A 114 4.14 -4.19 -15.31
CA LYS A 114 5.53 -4.53 -15.12
C LYS A 114 6.29 -3.34 -14.59
N ILE A 115 7.26 -3.62 -13.76
CA ILE A 115 8.11 -2.60 -13.17
C ILE A 115 9.34 -2.45 -14.05
N VAL A 116 9.61 -1.22 -14.47
CA VAL A 116 10.81 -0.95 -15.24
C VAL A 116 11.96 -0.84 -14.27
N LYS A 117 12.84 -1.83 -14.29
CA LYS A 117 13.94 -1.88 -13.34
C LYS A 117 15.18 -1.30 -14.02
N ARG A 118 15.62 -0.17 -13.50
CA ARG A 118 16.77 0.51 -14.09
C ARG A 118 18.04 -0.12 -13.64
N ARG A 119 18.92 -0.30 -14.58
CA ARG A 119 20.23 -0.80 -14.22
C ARG A 119 21.09 0.35 -13.75
N LYS A 120 21.94 0.04 -12.81
CA LYS A 120 22.92 1.01 -12.43
C LYS A 120 23.97 1.11 -13.52
N GLU A 121 24.34 2.31 -13.84
CA GLU A 121 25.32 2.49 -14.92
C GLU A 121 26.70 2.70 -14.43
#